data_08cee9cb60a1aae879fa3caa2e5ee71b
#
_entry.id   08cee9cb60a1aae879fa3caa2e5ee71b
#
_cell.length_a   1.000
_cell.length_b   1.000
_cell.length_c   1.000
_cell.angle_alpha   90.00
_cell.angle_beta   90.00
_cell.angle_gamma   90.00
#
_symmetry.space_group_name_H-M   'P 1'
#
loop_
_entity.id
_entity.type
_entity.pdbx_description
1 polymer ?
#
loop_
_entity_poly.entity_id
_entity_poly.type
_entity_poly.pdbx_seq_one_letter_code
_entity_poly.pdbx_strand_id
1 'polypeptide(L)'
;MIYCETERLILRDWHEDDLLPFQKMNANYDVRKYFPSLLSYRRSELDMRTMDSVIKDYGIGLFAVEDKESHQWIGFIGLNYIPETSDYPFKELPLYEIGWSLLPEFWGKGLATEGAKATLKLAEQHQIYDVYSFTAEANKASQRVMEKIGMTVYDHFELPNLSKYHLLKRQVRYYINLRK
;
A
#
# COMPACT_ATOMS: atom_id res chain seq x y z
N MET A 1 19.06 2.88 -1.71
CA MET A 1 18.80 3.25 -3.12
C MET A 1 17.49 4.02 -3.19
N ILE A 2 17.43 5.05 -4.03
CA ILE A 2 16.20 5.80 -4.33
C ILE A 2 15.62 5.26 -5.63
N TYR A 3 14.35 4.91 -5.62
CA TYR A 3 13.65 4.37 -6.80
C TYR A 3 12.81 5.41 -7.51
N CYS A 4 12.26 6.36 -6.76
CA CYS A 4 11.47 7.45 -7.30
C CYS A 4 11.51 8.67 -6.38
N GLU A 5 11.49 9.84 -6.98
CA GLU A 5 11.29 11.10 -6.25
C GLU A 5 10.08 11.85 -6.82
N THR A 6 9.34 12.49 -5.95
CA THR A 6 8.27 13.43 -6.29
C THR A 6 8.63 14.82 -5.78
N GLU A 7 7.71 15.76 -5.87
CA GLU A 7 7.91 17.10 -5.31
C GLU A 7 8.24 17.06 -3.81
N ARG A 8 7.51 16.23 -3.04
CA ARG A 8 7.60 16.19 -1.58
C ARG A 8 8.13 14.88 -0.99
N LEU A 9 8.25 13.81 -1.80
CA LEU A 9 8.55 12.46 -1.31
C LEU A 9 9.76 11.84 -1.99
N ILE A 10 10.43 10.96 -1.24
CA ILE A 10 11.43 10.02 -1.73
C ILE A 10 10.90 8.60 -1.46
N LEU A 11 10.79 7.79 -2.52
CA LEU A 11 10.48 6.37 -2.44
C LEU A 11 11.78 5.59 -2.57
N ARG A 12 12.15 4.89 -1.50
CA ARG A 12 13.46 4.25 -1.36
C ARG A 12 13.39 2.85 -0.75
N ASP A 13 14.51 2.15 -0.72
CA ASP A 13 14.64 0.94 0.08
C ASP A 13 14.50 1.25 1.59
N TRP A 14 14.27 0.20 2.35
CA TRP A 14 14.11 0.30 3.79
C TRP A 14 15.47 0.37 4.49
N HIS A 15 15.56 1.19 5.54
CA HIS A 15 16.73 1.30 6.42
C HIS A 15 16.40 0.71 7.79
N GLU A 16 17.42 0.26 8.51
CA GLU A 16 17.23 -0.27 9.87
C GLU A 16 16.56 0.76 10.80
N ASP A 17 16.86 2.05 10.62
CA ASP A 17 16.26 3.14 11.40
C ASP A 17 14.75 3.34 11.15
N ASP A 18 14.22 2.79 10.07
CA ASP A 18 12.78 2.83 9.77
C ASP A 18 11.98 1.86 10.66
N LEU A 19 12.65 0.87 11.26
CA LEU A 19 11.95 -0.20 11.99
C LEU A 19 11.15 0.33 13.18
N LEU A 20 11.73 1.19 13.97
CA LEU A 20 11.06 1.71 15.17
C LEU A 20 9.83 2.56 14.82
N PRO A 21 9.89 3.53 13.90
CA PRO A 21 8.69 4.26 13.49
C PRO A 21 7.67 3.35 12.78
N PHE A 22 8.10 2.37 11.99
CA PHE A 22 7.21 1.39 11.35
C PHE A 22 6.48 0.53 12.40
N GLN A 23 7.18 0.08 13.42
CA GLN A 23 6.57 -0.65 14.52
C GLN A 23 5.53 0.19 15.25
N LYS A 24 5.84 1.45 15.56
CA LYS A 24 4.89 2.37 16.20
C LYS A 24 3.64 2.59 15.34
N MET A 25 3.83 2.75 14.03
CA MET A 25 2.73 2.87 13.08
C MET A 25 1.85 1.62 13.10
N ASN A 26 2.42 0.42 13.08
CA ASN A 26 1.69 -0.85 13.08
C ASN A 26 1.01 -1.17 14.42
N ALA A 27 1.41 -0.52 15.52
CA ALA A 27 0.77 -0.61 16.82
C ALA A 27 -0.30 0.48 17.03
N ASN A 28 -0.50 1.36 16.09
CA ASN A 28 -1.46 2.44 16.15
C ASN A 28 -2.83 1.98 15.64
N TYR A 29 -3.86 2.06 16.48
CA TYR A 29 -5.21 1.63 16.13
C TYR A 29 -5.79 2.42 14.95
N ASP A 30 -5.57 3.73 14.89
CA ASP A 30 -6.11 4.56 13.81
C ASP A 30 -5.51 4.20 12.46
N VAL A 31 -4.22 3.84 12.42
CA VAL A 31 -3.54 3.35 11.22
C VAL A 31 -4.07 1.98 10.80
N ARG A 32 -4.25 1.07 11.77
CA ARG A 32 -4.63 -0.33 11.54
C ARG A 32 -6.14 -0.58 11.60
N LYS A 33 -6.96 0.46 11.67
CA LYS A 33 -8.41 0.38 11.81
C LYS A 33 -9.09 -0.51 10.76
N TYR A 34 -8.61 -0.49 9.52
CA TYR A 34 -9.14 -1.26 8.41
C TYR A 34 -8.31 -2.50 8.06
N PHE A 35 -7.44 -2.93 8.96
CA PHE A 35 -6.68 -4.18 8.88
C PHE A 35 -7.09 -5.13 10.00
N PRO A 36 -6.85 -6.44 9.85
CA PRO A 36 -7.36 -7.44 10.80
C PRO A 36 -6.85 -7.28 12.23
N SER A 37 -5.66 -6.72 12.44
CA SER A 37 -5.06 -6.59 13.76
C SER A 37 -3.97 -5.52 13.81
N LEU A 38 -3.59 -5.12 15.02
CA LEU A 38 -2.31 -4.47 15.26
C LEU A 38 -1.19 -5.48 15.03
N LEU A 39 0.00 -5.01 14.67
CA LEU A 39 1.16 -5.87 14.46
C LEU A 39 2.16 -5.74 15.60
N SER A 40 2.75 -6.88 15.99
CA SER A 40 3.86 -6.93 16.95
C SER A 40 5.15 -6.37 16.34
N TYR A 41 6.13 -6.09 17.22
CA TYR A 41 7.48 -5.70 16.81
C TYR A 41 8.10 -6.73 15.86
N ARG A 42 8.07 -7.99 16.25
CA ARG A 42 8.64 -9.09 15.44
C ARG A 42 7.98 -9.20 14.07
N ARG A 43 6.66 -9.02 14.00
CA ARG A 43 5.94 -9.04 12.72
C ARG A 43 6.31 -7.84 11.87
N SER A 44 6.41 -6.67 12.45
CA SER A 44 6.82 -5.46 11.73
C SER A 44 8.24 -5.58 11.16
N GLU A 45 9.17 -6.15 11.93
CA GLU A 45 10.53 -6.43 11.45
C GLU A 45 10.52 -7.40 10.25
N LEU A 46 9.78 -8.50 10.37
CA LEU A 46 9.68 -9.49 9.30
C LEU A 46 9.07 -8.87 8.03
N ASP A 47 8.01 -8.11 8.16
CA ASP A 47 7.36 -7.45 7.03
C ASP A 47 8.31 -6.42 6.38
N MET A 48 9.01 -5.62 7.16
CA MET A 48 10.00 -4.66 6.65
C MET A 48 11.10 -5.36 5.84
N ARG A 49 11.69 -6.43 6.37
CA ARG A 49 12.73 -7.19 5.68
C ARG A 49 12.22 -7.84 4.40
N THR A 50 10.98 -8.33 4.41
CA THR A 50 10.36 -8.91 3.22
C THR A 50 10.12 -7.85 2.15
N MET A 51 9.57 -6.69 2.53
CA MET A 51 9.36 -5.58 1.60
C MET A 51 10.67 -5.07 1.01
N ASP A 52 11.71 -4.93 1.83
CA ASP A 52 13.04 -4.50 1.39
C ASP A 52 13.66 -5.49 0.39
N SER A 53 13.58 -6.79 0.68
CA SER A 53 14.08 -7.85 -0.21
C SER A 53 13.37 -7.80 -1.57
N VAL A 54 12.04 -7.69 -1.58
CA VAL A 54 11.26 -7.61 -2.83
C VAL A 54 11.69 -6.43 -3.69
N ILE A 55 11.87 -5.26 -3.10
CA ILE A 55 12.31 -4.07 -3.83
C ILE A 55 13.70 -4.28 -4.43
N LYS A 56 14.63 -4.84 -3.66
CA LYS A 56 16.00 -5.09 -4.12
C LYS A 56 16.07 -6.14 -5.23
N ASP A 57 15.23 -7.14 -5.17
CA ASP A 57 15.21 -8.23 -6.16
C ASP A 57 14.52 -7.83 -7.46
N TYR A 58 13.45 -7.02 -7.39
CA TYR A 58 12.58 -6.73 -8.53
C TYR A 58 12.57 -5.27 -8.97
N GLY A 59 13.15 -4.36 -8.20
CA GLY A 59 13.14 -2.92 -8.50
C GLY A 59 11.78 -2.24 -8.29
N ILE A 60 10.78 -2.99 -7.83
CA ILE A 60 9.44 -2.50 -7.52
C ILE A 60 8.86 -3.30 -6.36
N GLY A 61 8.07 -2.65 -5.52
CA GLY A 61 7.47 -3.26 -4.34
C GLY A 61 6.86 -2.19 -3.44
N LEU A 62 6.75 -2.46 -2.15
CA LEU A 62 6.28 -1.50 -1.14
C LEU A 62 7.47 -0.71 -0.60
N PHE A 63 7.65 0.50 -1.12
CA PHE A 63 8.77 1.37 -0.80
C PHE A 63 8.63 2.03 0.56
N ALA A 64 9.75 2.21 1.27
CA ALA A 64 9.83 3.17 2.35
C ALA A 64 9.66 4.59 1.79
N VAL A 65 8.86 5.40 2.43
CA VAL A 65 8.59 6.77 2.01
C VAL A 65 9.20 7.75 2.99
N GLU A 66 10.00 8.66 2.47
CA GLU A 66 10.61 9.75 3.21
C GLU A 66 10.01 11.08 2.78
N ASP A 67 9.67 11.92 3.75
CA ASP A 67 9.26 13.29 3.50
C ASP A 67 10.49 14.18 3.29
N LYS A 68 10.54 14.89 2.16
CA LYS A 68 11.71 15.71 1.79
C LYS A 68 11.95 16.89 2.73
N GLU A 69 10.89 17.45 3.30
CA GLU A 69 11.00 18.61 4.19
C GLU A 69 11.59 18.24 5.55
N SER A 70 11.05 17.19 6.17
CA SER A 70 11.46 16.76 7.51
C SER A 70 12.58 15.72 7.52
N HIS A 71 12.87 15.08 6.39
CA HIS A 71 13.78 13.94 6.25
C HIS A 71 13.38 12.73 7.12
N GLN A 72 12.10 12.65 7.48
CA GLN A 72 11.56 11.53 8.26
C GLN A 72 10.99 10.45 7.37
N TRP A 73 11.12 9.19 7.79
CA TRP A 73 10.31 8.11 7.31
C TRP A 73 8.84 8.36 7.72
N ILE A 74 7.93 8.31 6.78
CA ILE A 74 6.51 8.63 7.02
C ILE A 74 5.55 7.49 6.73
N GLY A 75 6.01 6.39 6.20
CA GLY A 75 5.17 5.26 5.86
C GLY A 75 5.69 4.45 4.68
N PHE A 76 4.80 3.74 4.01
CA PHE A 76 5.11 3.01 2.80
C PHE A 76 4.06 3.23 1.71
N ILE A 77 4.49 3.20 0.48
CA ILE A 77 3.64 3.27 -0.73
C ILE A 77 4.29 2.36 -1.79
N GLY A 78 3.49 1.64 -2.53
CA GLY A 78 4.02 0.86 -3.64
C GLY A 78 3.09 -0.22 -4.15
N LEU A 79 3.67 -1.19 -4.85
CA LEU A 79 2.97 -2.34 -5.39
C LEU A 79 3.26 -3.59 -4.57
N ASN A 80 2.21 -4.32 -4.26
CA ASN A 80 2.28 -5.65 -3.66
C ASN A 80 1.89 -6.70 -4.70
N TYR A 81 2.71 -7.73 -4.85
CA TYR A 81 2.40 -8.88 -5.70
C TYR A 81 1.56 -9.89 -4.92
N ILE A 82 0.37 -10.20 -5.42
CA ILE A 82 -0.52 -11.20 -4.82
C ILE A 82 -0.47 -12.46 -5.69
N PRO A 83 0.11 -13.57 -5.19
CA PRO A 83 0.31 -14.78 -5.97
C PRO A 83 -0.98 -15.58 -6.17
N GLU A 84 -0.97 -16.52 -7.10
CA GLU A 84 -2.07 -17.47 -7.36
C GLU A 84 -2.48 -18.28 -6.14
N THR A 85 -1.53 -18.51 -5.22
CA THR A 85 -1.75 -19.27 -3.97
C THR A 85 -2.44 -18.47 -2.87
N SER A 86 -2.76 -17.20 -3.11
CA SER A 86 -3.46 -16.34 -2.16
C SER A 86 -4.88 -16.84 -1.88
N ASP A 87 -5.36 -16.62 -0.67
CA ASP A 87 -6.74 -16.93 -0.24
C ASP A 87 -7.77 -15.91 -0.72
N TYR A 88 -7.36 -14.85 -1.41
CA TYR A 88 -8.31 -13.88 -1.98
C TYR A 88 -9.17 -14.51 -3.07
N PRO A 89 -10.48 -14.17 -3.12
CA PRO A 89 -11.42 -14.76 -4.09
C PRO A 89 -11.34 -14.11 -5.48
N PHE A 90 -10.14 -13.81 -5.96
CA PHE A 90 -9.93 -13.12 -7.22
C PHE A 90 -9.62 -14.10 -8.35
N LYS A 91 -10.34 -13.98 -9.46
CA LYS A 91 -10.09 -14.77 -10.67
C LYS A 91 -8.86 -14.32 -11.43
N GLU A 92 -8.43 -13.08 -11.20
CA GLU A 92 -7.32 -12.43 -11.90
C GLU A 92 -5.94 -12.73 -11.29
N LEU A 93 -5.87 -13.55 -10.25
CA LEU A 93 -4.60 -13.93 -9.63
C LEU A 93 -3.68 -14.65 -10.64
N PRO A 94 -2.36 -14.38 -10.62
CA PRO A 94 -1.68 -13.41 -9.77
C PRO A 94 -1.94 -11.97 -10.22
N LEU A 95 -1.93 -11.03 -9.29
CA LEU A 95 -2.13 -9.61 -9.61
C LEU A 95 -1.22 -8.69 -8.80
N TYR A 96 -1.13 -7.45 -9.23
CA TYR A 96 -0.47 -6.39 -8.48
C TYR A 96 -1.51 -5.48 -7.84
N GLU A 97 -1.31 -5.22 -6.55
CA GLU A 97 -2.10 -4.31 -5.75
C GLU A 97 -1.28 -3.08 -5.39
N ILE A 98 -1.79 -1.89 -5.69
CA ILE A 98 -1.20 -0.66 -5.18
C ILE A 98 -1.74 -0.37 -3.77
N GLY A 99 -0.85 -0.06 -2.85
CA GLY A 99 -1.20 0.21 -1.46
C GLY A 99 -0.36 1.32 -0.85
N TRP A 100 -0.86 1.86 0.25
CA TRP A 100 -0.23 2.93 1.02
C TRP A 100 -0.64 2.86 2.47
N SER A 101 0.26 3.28 3.34
CA SER A 101 0.00 3.54 4.76
C SER A 101 0.97 4.61 5.24
N LEU A 102 0.46 5.69 5.80
CA LEU A 102 1.25 6.82 6.28
C LEU A 102 1.00 7.06 7.78
N LEU A 103 2.00 7.64 8.44
CA LEU A 103 1.84 8.15 9.80
C LEU A 103 0.69 9.17 9.86
N PRO A 104 -0.15 9.16 10.94
CA PRO A 104 -1.30 10.06 11.05
C PRO A 104 -0.98 11.55 10.88
N GLU A 105 0.20 11.98 11.32
CA GLU A 105 0.66 13.38 11.21
C GLU A 105 0.78 13.86 9.76
N PHE A 106 0.86 12.91 8.82
CA PHE A 106 1.01 13.18 7.38
C PHE A 106 -0.28 12.96 6.58
N TRP A 107 -1.38 12.67 7.26
CA TRP A 107 -2.69 12.54 6.60
C TRP A 107 -3.25 13.89 6.18
N GLY A 108 -4.16 13.87 5.20
CA GLY A 108 -4.88 15.06 4.74
C GLY A 108 -4.06 16.07 3.95
N LYS A 109 -2.86 15.70 3.52
CA LYS A 109 -1.92 16.58 2.78
C LYS A 109 -1.74 16.19 1.31
N GLY A 110 -2.43 15.17 0.85
CA GLY A 110 -2.31 14.67 -0.52
C GLY A 110 -1.05 13.83 -0.80
N LEU A 111 -0.29 13.44 0.23
CA LEU A 111 0.96 12.71 0.08
C LEU A 111 0.76 11.28 -0.43
N ALA A 112 -0.26 10.56 0.06
CA ALA A 112 -0.59 9.23 -0.44
C ALA A 112 -0.93 9.26 -1.94
N THR A 113 -1.72 10.24 -2.37
CA THR A 113 -2.07 10.46 -3.78
C THR A 113 -0.82 10.73 -4.62
N GLU A 114 0.07 11.60 -4.15
CA GLU A 114 1.32 11.95 -4.84
C GLU A 114 2.23 10.74 -5.02
N GLY A 115 2.48 9.99 -3.96
CA GLY A 115 3.30 8.79 -3.99
C GLY A 115 2.68 7.64 -4.79
N ALA A 116 1.36 7.47 -4.71
CA ALA A 116 0.65 6.46 -5.49
C ALA A 116 0.69 6.76 -7.00
N LYS A 117 0.52 8.02 -7.41
CA LYS A 117 0.70 8.40 -8.83
C LYS A 117 2.11 8.11 -9.34
N ALA A 118 3.13 8.38 -8.54
CA ALA A 118 4.51 8.06 -8.88
C ALA A 118 4.71 6.53 -8.99
N THR A 119 4.11 5.76 -8.10
CA THR A 119 4.12 4.29 -8.16
C THR A 119 3.49 3.75 -9.44
N LEU A 120 2.37 4.32 -9.90
CA LEU A 120 1.75 3.90 -11.17
C LEU A 120 2.66 4.16 -12.38
N LYS A 121 3.43 5.26 -12.37
CA LYS A 121 4.45 5.51 -13.41
C LYS A 121 5.58 4.48 -13.37
N LEU A 122 6.03 4.10 -12.18
CA LEU A 122 7.00 3.01 -12.02
C LEU A 122 6.44 1.68 -12.51
N ALA A 123 5.18 1.37 -12.21
CA ALA A 123 4.51 0.18 -12.70
C ALA A 123 4.53 0.11 -14.23
N GLU A 124 4.19 1.21 -14.90
CA GLU A 124 4.23 1.31 -16.37
C GLU A 124 5.64 1.06 -16.92
N GLN A 125 6.68 1.62 -16.29
CA GLN A 125 8.09 1.38 -16.66
C GLN A 125 8.50 -0.08 -16.49
N HIS A 126 7.93 -0.79 -15.53
CA HIS A 126 8.12 -2.23 -15.31
C HIS A 126 7.16 -3.11 -16.13
N GLN A 127 6.42 -2.52 -17.08
CA GLN A 127 5.44 -3.23 -17.93
C GLN A 127 4.32 -3.91 -17.11
N ILE A 128 4.00 -3.36 -15.96
CA ILE A 128 2.87 -3.76 -15.13
C ILE A 128 1.72 -2.80 -15.46
N TYR A 129 0.75 -3.27 -16.22
CA TYR A 129 -0.31 -2.41 -16.76
C TYR A 129 -1.65 -2.57 -16.05
N ASP A 130 -1.91 -3.75 -15.50
CA ASP A 130 -3.14 -4.05 -14.79
C ASP A 130 -2.88 -3.94 -13.29
N VAL A 131 -3.42 -2.89 -12.66
CA VAL A 131 -3.18 -2.60 -11.25
C VAL A 131 -4.52 -2.51 -10.52
N TYR A 132 -4.60 -3.24 -9.41
CA TYR A 132 -5.74 -3.26 -8.51
C TYR A 132 -5.41 -2.55 -7.20
N SER A 133 -6.45 -2.18 -6.47
CA SER A 133 -6.35 -1.73 -5.08
C SER A 133 -7.64 -2.10 -4.37
N PHE A 134 -7.57 -2.51 -3.12
CA PHE A 134 -8.78 -2.85 -2.37
C PHE A 134 -8.66 -2.46 -0.91
N THR A 135 -9.81 -2.19 -0.32
CA THR A 135 -9.93 -1.81 1.09
C THR A 135 -11.35 -2.12 1.58
N ALA A 136 -11.54 -2.04 2.90
CA ALA A 136 -12.88 -2.11 3.47
C ALA A 136 -13.80 -1.02 2.87
N GLU A 137 -15.05 -1.36 2.59
CA GLU A 137 -16.04 -0.40 2.06
C GLU A 137 -16.20 0.83 2.95
N ALA A 138 -15.97 0.68 4.25
CA ALA A 138 -16.02 1.78 5.22
C ALA A 138 -14.83 2.75 5.09
N ASN A 139 -13.71 2.33 4.48
CA ASN A 139 -12.51 3.15 4.35
C ASN A 139 -12.63 4.16 3.21
N LYS A 140 -13.36 5.24 3.44
CA LYS A 140 -13.60 6.26 2.42
C LYS A 140 -12.35 7.07 2.05
N ALA A 141 -11.43 7.25 2.99
CA ALA A 141 -10.18 7.98 2.74
C ALA A 141 -9.32 7.28 1.69
N SER A 142 -9.11 5.95 1.80
CA SER A 142 -8.38 5.19 0.78
C SER A 142 -9.10 5.15 -0.56
N GLN A 143 -10.42 5.03 -0.57
CA GLN A 143 -11.18 5.06 -1.82
C GLN A 143 -11.04 6.39 -2.55
N ARG A 144 -11.00 7.51 -1.82
CA ARG A 144 -10.73 8.83 -2.44
C ARG A 144 -9.35 8.90 -3.08
N VAL A 145 -8.33 8.30 -2.47
CA VAL A 145 -7.00 8.20 -3.08
C VAL A 145 -7.06 7.37 -4.36
N MET A 146 -7.72 6.20 -4.33
CA MET A 146 -7.91 5.34 -5.50
C MET A 146 -8.55 6.11 -6.67
N GLU A 147 -9.61 6.87 -6.40
CA GLU A 147 -10.28 7.71 -7.41
C GLU A 147 -9.37 8.82 -7.96
N LYS A 148 -8.62 9.49 -7.08
CA LYS A 148 -7.71 10.59 -7.47
C LYS A 148 -6.53 10.13 -8.32
N ILE A 149 -6.13 8.87 -8.22
CA ILE A 149 -5.07 8.30 -9.07
C ILE A 149 -5.61 7.69 -10.37
N GLY A 150 -6.91 7.80 -10.62
CA GLY A 150 -7.54 7.37 -11.87
C GLY A 150 -8.15 5.98 -11.86
N MET A 151 -8.24 5.33 -10.70
CA MET A 151 -8.86 4.02 -10.57
C MET A 151 -10.38 4.13 -10.52
N THR A 152 -11.06 3.09 -10.99
CA THR A 152 -12.52 2.95 -10.91
C THR A 152 -12.90 1.68 -10.17
N VAL A 153 -14.08 1.64 -9.59
CA VAL A 153 -14.62 0.46 -8.92
C VAL A 153 -14.66 -0.70 -9.93
N TYR A 154 -14.07 -1.82 -9.54
CA TYR A 154 -14.05 -3.05 -10.33
C TYR A 154 -15.12 -4.03 -9.84
N ASP A 155 -15.08 -4.37 -8.55
CA ASP A 155 -16.08 -5.23 -7.91
C ASP A 155 -16.08 -5.05 -6.39
N HIS A 156 -16.94 -5.81 -5.73
CA HIS A 156 -17.02 -5.96 -4.30
C HIS A 156 -16.81 -7.42 -3.93
N PHE A 157 -16.22 -7.67 -2.78
CA PHE A 157 -16.00 -9.02 -2.29
C PHE A 157 -16.07 -9.06 -0.76
N GLU A 158 -16.11 -10.25 -0.21
CA GLU A 158 -16.11 -10.47 1.23
C GLU A 158 -14.83 -11.19 1.65
N LEU A 159 -14.23 -10.73 2.75
CA LEU A 159 -13.12 -11.46 3.37
C LEU A 159 -13.65 -12.76 4.00
N PRO A 160 -12.97 -13.90 3.78
CA PRO A 160 -13.34 -15.17 4.40
C PRO A 160 -13.15 -15.12 5.92
N ASN A 161 -13.83 -16.03 6.64
CA ASN A 161 -13.64 -16.26 8.07
C ASN A 161 -13.99 -15.08 8.99
N LEU A 162 -14.75 -14.10 8.51
CA LEU A 162 -15.27 -13.00 9.31
C LEU A 162 -16.80 -13.07 9.42
N SER A 163 -17.33 -12.65 10.57
CA SER A 163 -18.77 -12.45 10.73
C SER A 163 -19.31 -11.46 9.69
N LYS A 164 -20.53 -11.69 9.20
CA LYS A 164 -21.21 -10.75 8.29
C LYS A 164 -21.38 -9.33 8.85
N TYR A 165 -21.29 -9.18 10.15
CA TYR A 165 -21.40 -7.88 10.84
C TYR A 165 -20.02 -7.23 11.08
N HIS A 166 -18.93 -7.91 10.77
CA HIS A 166 -17.59 -7.36 10.99
C HIS A 166 -17.32 -6.22 10.00
N LEU A 167 -16.74 -5.11 10.51
CA LEU A 167 -16.43 -3.91 9.72
C LEU A 167 -15.60 -4.21 8.45
N LEU A 168 -14.70 -5.18 8.53
CA LEU A 168 -13.81 -5.55 7.44
C LEU A 168 -14.40 -6.58 6.48
N LYS A 169 -15.61 -7.12 6.76
CA LYS A 169 -16.19 -8.19 5.95
C LYS A 169 -16.38 -7.77 4.50
N ARG A 170 -16.95 -6.59 4.30
CA ARG A 170 -17.22 -6.05 2.98
C ARG A 170 -16.05 -5.21 2.48
N GLN A 171 -15.54 -5.60 1.32
CA GLN A 171 -14.42 -4.97 0.64
C GLN A 171 -14.85 -4.42 -0.71
N VAL A 172 -14.20 -3.37 -1.15
CA VAL A 172 -14.33 -2.83 -2.51
C VAL A 172 -12.98 -2.90 -3.20
N ARG A 173 -12.97 -3.37 -4.45
CA ARG A 173 -11.78 -3.45 -5.28
C ARG A 173 -11.88 -2.47 -6.44
N TYR A 174 -10.81 -1.71 -6.63
CA TYR A 174 -10.61 -0.74 -7.71
C TYR A 174 -9.59 -1.27 -8.71
N TYR A 175 -9.61 -0.72 -9.91
CA TYR A 175 -8.77 -1.16 -11.01
C TYR A 175 -8.40 0.00 -11.92
N ILE A 176 -7.20 -0.07 -12.50
CA ILE A 176 -6.75 0.79 -13.58
C ILE A 176 -5.95 -0.02 -14.60
N ASN A 177 -6.15 0.26 -15.88
CA ASN A 177 -5.30 -0.22 -16.96
C ASN A 177 -4.38 0.93 -17.41
N LEU A 178 -3.07 0.71 -17.34
CA LEU A 178 -2.05 1.73 -17.67
C LEU A 178 -1.64 1.73 -19.14
N ARG A 179 -2.18 0.81 -19.97
CA ARG A 179 -1.96 0.85 -21.41
C ARG A 179 -2.75 2.01 -22.00
N LYS A 180 -2.05 2.84 -22.75
CA LYS A 180 -2.63 3.95 -23.53
C LYS A 180 -2.91 3.54 -24.94
#